data_365e38af499753a86f25192ef1d11ed2
#
_entry.id   365e38af499753a86f25192ef1d11ed2
#
_cell.length_a   1.000
_cell.length_b   1.000
_cell.length_c   1.000
_cell.angle_alpha   90.00
_cell.angle_beta   90.00
_cell.angle_gamma   90.00
#
_symmetry.space_group_name_H-M   'P 1'
#
loop_
_entity.id
_entity.type
_entity.pdbx_description
1 polymer ?
#
loop_
_entity_poly.entity_id
_entity_poly.type
_entity_poly.pdbx_seq_one_letter_code
_entity_poly.pdbx_strand_id
1 'polypeptide(L)'
;MYRIALVCLGNICRSPMADVVVNALLDEAGLADDIEVTSCGTGTWHIGEPMDSRAAAVLTEAGYDASRHRARHFGADWHDHDLILVMDQANLADVLAELPADRHGRVRLFRSFDPEADGTEPPDVPDPFHGGPEGFNEVLAMVERTAKELVRQVGLVK
;
A
#
# COMPACT_ATOMS: atom_id res chain seq x y z
N MET A 1 -19.51 -0.98 -1.06
CA MET A 1 -18.13 -0.53 -1.32
C MET A 1 -17.13 -1.38 -0.53
N TYR A 2 -16.26 -2.07 -1.20
CA TYR A 2 -15.20 -2.85 -0.56
C TYR A 2 -14.01 -1.91 -0.30
N ARG A 3 -13.54 -1.82 0.93
CA ARG A 3 -12.54 -0.81 1.34
C ARG A 3 -11.22 -1.46 1.72
N ILE A 4 -10.16 -1.05 1.04
CA ILE A 4 -8.80 -1.54 1.27
C ILE A 4 -7.92 -0.40 1.77
N ALA A 5 -7.20 -0.64 2.87
CA ALA A 5 -6.18 0.29 3.38
C ALA A 5 -4.79 -0.25 3.08
N LEU A 6 -3.91 0.61 2.60
CA LEU A 6 -2.49 0.29 2.38
C LEU A 6 -1.68 1.03 3.43
N VAL A 7 -0.89 0.31 4.22
CA VAL A 7 -0.25 0.86 5.42
C VAL A 7 1.27 0.64 5.39
N CYS A 8 2.03 1.72 5.61
CA CYS A 8 3.47 1.62 5.87
C CYS A 8 3.80 2.41 7.13
N LEU A 9 5.04 2.79 7.33
CA LEU A 9 5.44 3.54 8.52
C LEU A 9 5.05 5.02 8.42
N GLY A 10 5.59 5.73 7.42
CA GLY A 10 5.44 7.19 7.31
C GLY A 10 4.37 7.68 6.35
N ASN A 11 3.84 6.80 5.52
CA ASN A 11 2.86 7.13 4.46
C ASN A 11 3.39 8.18 3.47
N ILE A 12 4.67 8.13 3.15
CA ILE A 12 5.28 9.00 2.13
C ILE A 12 6.00 8.23 1.01
N CYS A 13 6.29 6.94 1.19
CA CYS A 13 6.98 6.13 0.16
C CYS A 13 6.14 4.94 -0.28
N ARG A 14 6.22 3.82 0.45
CA ARG A 14 5.67 2.52 0.02
C ARG A 14 4.16 2.50 -0.15
N SER A 15 3.41 2.86 0.88
CA SER A 15 1.95 2.82 0.80
C SER A 15 1.38 3.84 -0.16
N PRO A 16 1.92 5.07 -0.29
CA PRO A 16 1.46 5.99 -1.33
C PRO A 16 1.74 5.49 -2.74
N MET A 17 2.90 4.86 -2.97
CA MET A 17 3.22 4.29 -4.28
C MET A 17 2.21 3.20 -4.63
N ALA A 18 1.91 2.31 -3.68
CA ALA A 18 0.93 1.25 -3.88
C ALA A 18 -0.48 1.82 -4.11
N ASP A 19 -0.87 2.86 -3.36
CA ASP A 19 -2.15 3.55 -3.51
C ASP A 19 -2.33 4.07 -4.95
N VAL A 20 -1.34 4.78 -5.46
CA VAL A 20 -1.39 5.35 -6.81
C VAL A 20 -1.51 4.25 -7.87
N VAL A 21 -0.69 3.20 -7.76
CA VAL A 21 -0.68 2.11 -8.76
C VAL A 21 -1.97 1.28 -8.70
N VAL A 22 -2.42 0.90 -7.50
CA VAL A 22 -3.64 0.10 -7.36
C VAL A 22 -4.85 0.87 -7.88
N ASN A 23 -4.96 2.16 -7.55
CA ASN A 23 -6.07 2.96 -8.04
C ASN A 23 -6.07 3.12 -9.56
N ALA A 24 -4.90 3.27 -10.18
CA ALA A 24 -4.80 3.32 -11.64
C ALA A 24 -5.30 2.01 -12.27
N LEU A 25 -4.94 0.87 -11.69
CA LEU A 25 -5.39 -0.43 -12.19
C LEU A 25 -6.88 -0.66 -11.97
N LEU A 26 -7.44 -0.18 -10.86
CA LEU A 26 -8.88 -0.25 -10.62
C LEU A 26 -9.66 0.56 -11.65
N ASP A 27 -9.16 1.75 -12.00
CA ASP A 27 -9.77 2.57 -13.04
C ASP A 27 -9.77 1.85 -14.39
N GLU A 28 -8.64 1.26 -14.77
CA GLU A 28 -8.52 0.50 -16.02
C GLU A 28 -9.45 -0.72 -16.06
N ALA A 29 -9.65 -1.36 -14.90
CA ALA A 29 -10.49 -2.55 -14.80
C ALA A 29 -11.98 -2.24 -14.65
N GLY A 30 -12.35 -0.96 -14.52
CA GLY A 30 -13.74 -0.57 -14.31
C GLY A 30 -14.27 -0.88 -12.91
N LEU A 31 -13.38 -1.00 -11.93
CA LEU A 31 -13.73 -1.39 -10.55
C LEU A 31 -13.71 -0.22 -9.55
N ALA A 32 -13.37 0.98 -10.00
CA ALA A 32 -13.18 2.13 -9.11
C ALA A 32 -14.43 2.51 -8.31
N ASP A 33 -15.62 2.23 -8.84
CA ASP A 33 -16.87 2.55 -8.14
C ASP A 33 -17.24 1.48 -7.08
N ASP A 34 -16.64 0.31 -7.16
CA ASP A 34 -16.94 -0.82 -6.26
C ASP A 34 -15.89 -1.02 -5.17
N ILE A 35 -14.66 -0.57 -5.41
CA ILE A 35 -13.52 -0.81 -4.52
C ILE A 35 -12.83 0.52 -4.22
N GLU A 36 -12.76 0.87 -2.94
CA GLU A 36 -12.06 2.06 -2.48
C GLU A 36 -10.70 1.66 -1.92
N VAL A 37 -9.62 2.28 -2.42
CA VAL A 37 -8.27 2.05 -1.91
C VAL A 37 -7.69 3.37 -1.44
N THR A 38 -7.25 3.38 -0.18
CA THR A 38 -6.62 4.54 0.45
C THR A 38 -5.37 4.08 1.21
N SER A 39 -4.54 5.01 1.66
CA SER A 39 -3.30 4.69 2.36
C SER A 39 -3.08 5.54 3.60
N CYS A 40 -2.31 5.00 4.55
CA CYS A 40 -1.96 5.69 5.79
C CYS A 40 -0.66 5.13 6.35
N GLY A 41 -0.19 5.71 7.45
CA GLY A 41 1.03 5.26 8.12
C GLY A 41 0.79 4.99 9.59
N THR A 42 1.60 4.09 10.16
CA THR A 42 1.55 3.83 11.60
C THR A 42 2.21 4.93 12.41
N GLY A 43 3.11 5.72 11.79
CA GLY A 43 3.76 6.87 12.43
C GLY A 43 3.01 8.17 12.15
N THR A 44 3.40 9.23 12.86
CA THR A 44 2.73 10.53 12.79
C THR A 44 3.61 11.66 12.28
N TRP A 45 4.86 11.34 11.90
CA TRP A 45 5.87 12.38 11.59
C TRP A 45 5.55 13.22 10.35
N HIS A 46 4.80 12.64 9.39
CA HIS A 46 4.62 13.24 8.06
C HIS A 46 3.17 13.62 7.76
N ILE A 47 2.29 13.60 8.74
CA ILE A 47 0.86 13.89 8.51
C ILE A 47 0.70 15.20 7.76
N GLY A 48 -0.04 15.15 6.64
CA GLY A 48 -0.31 16.31 5.79
C GLY A 48 0.76 16.58 4.73
N GLU A 49 1.90 15.88 4.78
CA GLU A 49 2.97 16.09 3.81
C GLU A 49 2.69 15.36 2.49
N PRO A 50 3.23 15.87 1.38
CA PRO A 50 3.14 15.16 0.11
C PRO A 50 4.03 13.91 0.10
N MET A 51 3.89 13.11 -0.95
CA MET A 51 4.74 11.94 -1.17
C MET A 51 6.23 12.36 -1.22
N ASP A 52 7.10 11.48 -0.75
CA ASP A 52 8.55 11.65 -0.90
C ASP A 52 8.88 11.97 -2.36
N SER A 53 9.75 12.97 -2.59
CA SER A 53 10.02 13.46 -3.95
C SER A 53 10.63 12.39 -4.86
N ARG A 54 11.38 11.44 -4.31
CA ARG A 54 11.97 10.34 -5.06
C ARG A 54 10.91 9.33 -5.48
N ALA A 55 9.97 9.04 -4.59
CA ALA A 55 8.82 8.18 -4.90
C ALA A 55 7.95 8.82 -5.98
N ALA A 56 7.66 10.10 -5.83
CA ALA A 56 6.87 10.84 -6.83
C ALA A 56 7.55 10.86 -8.19
N ALA A 57 8.87 11.05 -8.23
CA ALA A 57 9.63 11.09 -9.48
C ALA A 57 9.55 9.75 -10.23
N VAL A 58 9.72 8.64 -9.51
CA VAL A 58 9.65 7.30 -10.11
C VAL A 58 8.25 7.02 -10.67
N LEU A 59 7.21 7.38 -9.94
CA LEU A 59 5.82 7.23 -10.39
C LEU A 59 5.52 8.09 -11.62
N THR A 60 5.95 9.36 -11.58
CA THR A 60 5.72 10.30 -12.69
C THR A 60 6.40 9.82 -13.96
N GLU A 61 7.64 9.34 -13.84
CA GLU A 61 8.37 8.79 -14.99
C GLU A 61 7.65 7.57 -15.59
N ALA A 62 6.99 6.79 -14.76
CA ALA A 62 6.23 5.63 -15.20
C ALA A 62 4.81 5.96 -15.71
N GLY A 63 4.41 7.24 -15.69
CA GLY A 63 3.14 7.68 -16.22
C GLY A 63 2.01 7.83 -15.20
N TYR A 64 2.31 7.74 -13.91
CA TYR A 64 1.30 7.90 -12.87
C TYR A 64 1.23 9.34 -12.36
N ASP A 65 0.08 9.74 -11.83
CA ASP A 65 -0.09 11.02 -11.15
C ASP A 65 0.16 10.86 -9.65
N ALA A 66 1.27 11.40 -9.16
CA ALA A 66 1.67 11.32 -7.77
C ALA A 66 1.41 12.60 -6.97
N SER A 67 0.72 13.58 -7.57
CA SER A 67 0.61 14.94 -7.02
C SER A 67 -0.43 15.09 -5.90
N ARG A 68 -1.39 14.17 -5.79
CA ARG A 68 -2.54 14.32 -4.89
C ARG A 68 -2.33 13.79 -3.49
N HIS A 69 -1.30 12.97 -3.29
CA HIS A 69 -1.10 12.29 -2.00
C HIS A 69 -0.81 13.29 -0.87
N ARG A 70 -1.44 13.05 0.28
CA ARG A 70 -1.11 13.70 1.56
C ARG A 70 -1.10 12.61 2.61
N ALA A 71 -0.03 12.57 3.41
CA ALA A 71 0.16 11.54 4.42
C ALA A 71 -0.92 11.59 5.50
N ARG A 72 -1.41 10.41 5.91
CA ARG A 72 -2.42 10.24 6.94
C ARG A 72 -1.96 9.20 7.95
N HIS A 73 -2.54 9.25 9.14
CA HIS A 73 -2.21 8.33 10.22
C HIS A 73 -3.26 7.21 10.33
N PHE A 74 -2.79 5.99 10.57
CA PHE A 74 -3.64 4.83 10.83
C PHE A 74 -4.27 4.99 12.22
N GLY A 75 -5.51 5.45 12.29
CA GLY A 75 -6.25 5.63 13.53
C GLY A 75 -7.52 4.80 13.54
N ALA A 76 -8.40 5.08 14.50
CA ALA A 76 -9.64 4.31 14.68
C ALA A 76 -10.53 4.29 13.45
N ASP A 77 -10.53 5.35 12.64
CA ASP A 77 -11.32 5.46 11.40
C ASP A 77 -10.95 4.36 10.38
N TRP A 78 -9.74 3.79 10.52
CA TRP A 78 -9.22 2.80 9.57
C TRP A 78 -9.54 1.36 9.99
N HIS A 79 -10.00 1.16 11.21
CA HIS A 79 -10.22 -0.17 11.78
C HIS A 79 -11.34 -0.97 11.10
N ASP A 80 -12.26 -0.30 10.42
CA ASP A 80 -13.41 -0.93 9.77
C ASP A 80 -13.19 -1.28 8.30
N HIS A 81 -11.98 -1.09 7.77
CA HIS A 81 -11.66 -1.49 6.41
C HIS A 81 -11.82 -3.00 6.23
N ASP A 82 -12.26 -3.42 5.06
CA ASP A 82 -12.47 -4.83 4.74
C ASP A 82 -11.15 -5.59 4.63
N LEU A 83 -10.11 -4.92 4.14
CA LEU A 83 -8.78 -5.49 3.97
C LEU A 83 -7.74 -4.44 4.33
N ILE A 84 -6.76 -4.81 5.15
CA ILE A 84 -5.68 -3.93 5.57
C ILE A 84 -4.37 -4.57 5.13
N LEU A 85 -3.67 -3.94 4.20
CA LEU A 85 -2.45 -4.47 3.61
C LEU A 85 -1.26 -3.66 4.08
N VAL A 86 -0.36 -4.30 4.79
CA VAL A 86 0.83 -3.68 5.37
C VAL A 86 2.07 -4.01 4.55
N MET A 87 3.08 -3.15 4.59
CA MET A 87 4.24 -3.27 3.71
C MET A 87 5.32 -4.20 4.25
N ASP A 88 5.44 -4.30 5.58
CA ASP A 88 6.44 -5.17 6.21
C ASP A 88 5.95 -5.69 7.56
N GLN A 89 6.76 -6.56 8.17
CA GLN A 89 6.40 -7.19 9.44
C GLN A 89 6.33 -6.20 10.60
N ALA A 90 7.11 -5.13 10.58
CA ALA A 90 7.03 -4.09 11.60
C ALA A 90 5.67 -3.38 11.54
N ASN A 91 5.22 -3.03 10.32
CA ASN A 91 3.89 -2.45 10.12
C ASN A 91 2.81 -3.43 10.57
N LEU A 92 2.99 -4.72 10.27
CA LEU A 92 2.06 -5.77 10.68
C LEU A 92 1.88 -5.79 12.19
N ALA A 93 2.99 -5.81 12.92
CA ALA A 93 2.96 -5.83 14.39
C ALA A 93 2.25 -4.60 14.95
N ASP A 94 2.54 -3.42 14.41
CA ASP A 94 1.94 -2.16 14.86
C ASP A 94 0.43 -2.15 14.62
N VAL A 95 -0.01 -2.59 13.46
CA VAL A 95 -1.44 -2.62 13.11
C VAL A 95 -2.18 -3.65 13.98
N LEU A 96 -1.63 -4.85 14.15
CA LEU A 96 -2.25 -5.88 14.97
C LEU A 96 -2.36 -5.46 16.43
N ALA A 97 -1.37 -4.70 16.94
CA ALA A 97 -1.41 -4.20 18.31
C ALA A 97 -2.54 -3.20 18.53
N GLU A 98 -2.93 -2.47 17.50
CA GLU A 98 -3.98 -1.45 17.59
C GLU A 98 -5.39 -2.02 17.36
N LEU A 99 -5.52 -3.04 16.48
CA LEU A 99 -6.83 -3.58 16.09
C LEU A 99 -7.42 -4.50 17.15
N PRO A 100 -8.75 -4.49 17.31
CA PRO A 100 -9.42 -5.55 18.09
C PRO A 100 -9.12 -6.93 17.49
N ALA A 101 -9.06 -7.94 18.36
CA ALA A 101 -8.67 -9.30 17.95
C ALA A 101 -9.57 -9.89 16.85
N ASP A 102 -10.85 -9.55 16.85
CA ASP A 102 -11.81 -10.05 15.86
C ASP A 102 -11.58 -9.48 14.44
N ARG A 103 -10.68 -8.50 14.30
CA ARG A 103 -10.34 -7.90 13.01
C ARG A 103 -8.94 -8.27 12.52
N HIS A 104 -8.18 -9.03 13.29
CA HIS A 104 -6.83 -9.45 12.90
C HIS A 104 -6.81 -10.25 11.59
N GLY A 105 -7.85 -10.98 11.29
CA GLY A 105 -7.96 -11.74 10.05
C GLY A 105 -8.06 -10.90 8.78
N ARG A 106 -8.30 -9.59 8.92
CA ARG A 106 -8.38 -8.67 7.78
C ARG A 106 -7.01 -8.10 7.39
N VAL A 107 -5.97 -8.38 8.16
CA VAL A 107 -4.63 -7.81 7.94
C VAL A 107 -3.74 -8.83 7.23
N ARG A 108 -3.10 -8.40 6.15
CA ARG A 108 -2.16 -9.23 5.39
C ARG A 108 -1.00 -8.37 4.91
N LEU A 109 0.12 -9.01 4.62
CA LEU A 109 1.22 -8.32 3.95
C LEU A 109 0.81 -8.05 2.51
N PHE A 110 0.99 -6.81 2.06
CA PHE A 110 0.65 -6.42 0.68
C PHE A 110 1.31 -7.36 -0.33
N ARG A 111 2.61 -7.60 -0.15
CA ARG A 111 3.37 -8.43 -1.08
C ARG A 111 3.04 -9.92 -0.99
N SER A 112 2.15 -10.33 -0.10
CA SER A 112 1.62 -11.69 -0.14
C SER A 112 0.85 -11.98 -1.44
N PHE A 113 0.42 -10.93 -2.15
CA PHE A 113 -0.19 -11.04 -3.48
C PHE A 113 0.83 -11.08 -4.61
N ASP A 114 2.11 -10.82 -4.34
CA ASP A 114 3.15 -10.83 -5.37
C ASP A 114 3.42 -12.25 -5.87
N PRO A 115 3.20 -12.54 -7.16
CA PRO A 115 3.45 -13.88 -7.68
C PRO A 115 4.92 -14.30 -7.63
N GLU A 116 5.84 -13.35 -7.44
CA GLU A 116 7.27 -13.64 -7.29
C GLU A 116 7.72 -13.81 -5.85
N ALA A 117 6.82 -13.67 -4.87
CA ALA A 117 7.12 -14.00 -3.48
C ALA A 117 7.19 -15.53 -3.34
N ASP A 118 8.36 -16.05 -3.00
CA ASP A 118 8.63 -17.50 -3.08
C ASP A 118 8.33 -18.28 -1.81
N GLY A 119 7.93 -17.60 -0.72
CA GLY A 119 7.62 -18.27 0.54
C GLY A 119 8.83 -18.61 1.42
N THR A 120 10.06 -18.37 0.95
CA THR A 120 11.28 -18.64 1.75
C THR A 120 11.57 -17.52 2.74
N GLU A 121 11.07 -16.34 2.47
CA GLU A 121 11.20 -15.16 3.34
C GLU A 121 9.84 -14.47 3.47
N PRO A 122 9.60 -13.71 4.54
CA PRO A 122 8.40 -12.90 4.64
C PRO A 122 8.30 -11.96 3.43
N PRO A 123 7.12 -11.86 2.80
CA PRO A 123 6.98 -11.03 1.60
C PRO A 123 6.86 -9.54 1.96
N ASP A 124 7.94 -8.96 2.45
CA ASP A 124 8.03 -7.55 2.79
C ASP A 124 8.32 -6.70 1.56
N VAL A 125 7.80 -5.46 1.53
CA VAL A 125 8.28 -4.43 0.64
C VAL A 125 9.38 -3.69 1.41
N PRO A 126 10.63 -3.70 0.94
CA PRO A 126 11.70 -3.02 1.67
C PRO A 126 11.50 -1.51 1.69
N ASP A 127 11.94 -0.86 2.79
CA ASP A 127 11.82 0.59 2.91
C ASP A 127 12.95 1.28 2.15
N PRO A 128 12.67 2.03 1.07
CA PRO A 128 13.72 2.65 0.26
C PRO A 128 14.19 3.99 0.81
N PHE A 129 13.63 4.48 1.91
CA PHE A 129 13.81 5.86 2.39
C PHE A 129 15.28 6.23 2.61
N HIS A 130 16.07 5.31 3.17
CA HIS A 130 17.49 5.55 3.48
C HIS A 130 18.44 5.08 2.38
N GLY A 131 17.94 4.59 1.27
CA GLY A 131 18.74 4.08 0.17
C GLY A 131 18.86 5.06 -1.00
N GLY A 132 19.48 4.61 -2.08
CA GLY A 132 19.61 5.37 -3.32
C GLY A 132 18.37 5.30 -4.19
N PRO A 133 18.39 5.99 -5.37
CA PRO A 133 17.23 6.01 -6.28
C PRO A 133 16.82 4.63 -6.79
N GLU A 134 17.75 3.69 -6.91
CA GLU A 134 17.47 2.33 -7.37
C GLU A 134 16.47 1.63 -6.47
N GLY A 135 16.47 1.91 -5.17
CA GLY A 135 15.53 1.32 -4.23
C GLY A 135 14.08 1.69 -4.54
N PHE A 136 13.85 2.92 -4.99
CA PHE A 136 12.50 3.36 -5.38
C PHE A 136 12.04 2.67 -6.67
N ASN A 137 12.93 2.44 -7.63
CA ASN A 137 12.61 1.69 -8.84
C ASN A 137 12.27 0.23 -8.54
N GLU A 138 13.01 -0.41 -7.63
CA GLU A 138 12.75 -1.77 -7.19
C GLU A 138 11.40 -1.89 -6.49
N VAL A 139 11.09 -0.92 -5.62
CA VAL A 139 9.79 -0.89 -4.94
C VAL A 139 8.66 -0.74 -5.95
N LEU A 140 8.80 0.14 -6.94
CA LEU A 140 7.76 0.31 -7.96
C LEU A 140 7.52 -1.00 -8.72
N ALA A 141 8.57 -1.72 -9.09
CA ALA A 141 8.43 -3.00 -9.79
C ALA A 141 7.66 -4.02 -8.93
N MET A 142 7.99 -4.13 -7.64
CA MET A 142 7.28 -5.00 -6.71
C MET A 142 5.82 -4.59 -6.56
N VAL A 143 5.59 -3.29 -6.44
CA VAL A 143 4.24 -2.73 -6.28
C VAL A 143 3.39 -3.03 -7.51
N GLU A 144 3.95 -2.84 -8.71
CA GLU A 144 3.20 -3.10 -9.94
C GLU A 144 2.81 -4.57 -10.10
N ARG A 145 3.74 -5.51 -9.83
CA ARG A 145 3.43 -6.95 -9.88
C ARG A 145 2.35 -7.33 -8.88
N THR A 146 2.53 -6.85 -7.66
CA THR A 146 1.63 -7.16 -6.54
C THR A 146 0.24 -6.58 -6.78
N ALA A 147 0.19 -5.32 -7.23
CA ALA A 147 -1.07 -4.62 -7.50
C ALA A 147 -1.89 -5.31 -8.58
N LYS A 148 -1.25 -5.79 -9.63
CA LYS A 148 -1.94 -6.51 -10.72
C LYS A 148 -2.65 -7.75 -10.18
N GLU A 149 -1.97 -8.54 -9.36
CA GLU A 149 -2.56 -9.74 -8.78
C GLU A 149 -3.64 -9.40 -7.76
N LEU A 150 -3.43 -8.37 -6.94
CA LEU A 150 -4.43 -7.90 -5.97
C LEU A 150 -5.72 -7.51 -6.70
N VAL A 151 -5.63 -6.67 -7.72
CA VAL A 151 -6.80 -6.20 -8.48
C VAL A 151 -7.52 -7.36 -9.15
N ARG A 152 -6.77 -8.33 -9.69
CA ARG A 152 -7.36 -9.53 -10.27
C ARG A 152 -8.17 -10.31 -9.23
N GLN A 153 -7.60 -10.52 -8.04
CA GLN A 153 -8.28 -11.30 -6.99
C GLN A 153 -9.49 -10.59 -6.42
N VAL A 154 -9.38 -9.30 -6.10
CA VAL A 154 -10.54 -8.58 -5.56
C VAL A 154 -11.64 -8.40 -6.60
N GLY A 155 -11.30 -8.33 -7.88
CA GLY A 155 -12.26 -8.29 -8.96
C GLY A 155 -13.09 -9.57 -9.09
N LEU A 156 -12.55 -10.71 -8.67
CA LEU A 156 -13.25 -12.00 -8.72
C LEU A 156 -14.36 -12.12 -7.68
N VAL A 157 -14.26 -11.37 -6.57
CA VAL A 157 -15.26 -11.42 -5.48
C VAL A 157 -16.33 -10.34 -5.63
N LYS A 158 -16.21 -9.51 -6.66
CA LYS A 158 -17.20 -8.50 -7.01
C LYS A 158 -18.07 -9.01 -8.16
#